data_bd330ca52ea094bf4833fd1a79858561
#
_entry.id   bd330ca52ea094bf4833fd1a79858561
#
_cell.length_a   1.000
_cell.length_b   1.000
_cell.length_c   1.000
_cell.angle_alpha   90.00
_cell.angle_beta   90.00
_cell.angle_gamma   90.00
#
_symmetry.space_group_name_H-M   'P 1'
#
loop_
_entity.id
_entity.type
_entity.pdbx_description
1 polymer ?
#
loop_
_entity_poly.entity_id
_entity_poly.type
_entity_poly.pdbx_seq_one_letter_code
_entity_poly.pdbx_strand_id
1 'polypeptide(L)'
;DGGWGYSNAGLVVGNGQSLLVDTLFDLKLTASMLESMKAVTAGAPIGTVVNTHANGDHCYGNQLVKDANIVASAATAHEMTEVPPAMLAALNKAPGEVGDLFRSFFGDFEFEGIDLALPTQTFTGQLTVKVGERDIELIEVGPAHTAGDTIAYVPSARTVYTGDILFIGGAPIVWAGPLENWIAACDLINSLDVDVVVPGHGPLTDKDGVSRVREYLSFVLTEASARQEQGMDAFDAAREICADILGDPNKSFATWKEFGRISVNVDTVYRSKNANHKSPDVVEQFRRMAELERQH
;
A
#
# COMPACT_ATOMS: atom_id res chain seq x y z
N ASP A 1 7.74 12.01 -0.99
CA ASP A 1 8.66 11.44 0.00
C ASP A 1 8.14 10.18 0.71
N GLY A 2 6.96 9.66 0.38
CA GLY A 2 6.50 8.32 0.77
C GLY A 2 6.02 8.14 2.22
N GLY A 3 5.78 9.21 2.96
CA GLY A 3 5.16 9.15 4.29
C GLY A 3 3.69 8.73 4.22
N TRP A 4 3.03 8.66 5.37
CA TRP A 4 1.62 8.30 5.49
C TRP A 4 0.74 9.07 4.49
N GLY A 5 -0.01 8.35 3.64
CA GLY A 5 -0.92 8.92 2.66
C GLY A 5 -0.29 9.58 1.42
N TYR A 6 1.04 9.65 1.33
CA TYR A 6 1.76 10.14 0.15
C TYR A 6 2.24 8.95 -0.71
N SER A 7 1.36 8.49 -1.57
CA SER A 7 1.58 7.35 -2.46
C SER A 7 2.15 7.75 -3.82
N ASN A 8 2.61 6.76 -4.57
CA ASN A 8 2.99 6.90 -5.97
C ASN A 8 1.84 6.50 -6.89
N ALA A 9 1.73 7.20 -8.00
CA ALA A 9 0.89 6.84 -9.13
C ALA A 9 1.71 6.82 -10.42
N GLY A 10 1.25 6.14 -11.45
CA GLY A 10 2.01 6.03 -12.68
C GLY A 10 1.18 6.07 -13.95
N LEU A 11 1.76 6.58 -15.04
CA LEU A 11 1.12 6.67 -16.34
C LEU A 11 1.82 5.75 -17.35
N VAL A 12 1.08 4.80 -17.91
CA VAL A 12 1.52 3.98 -19.03
C VAL A 12 0.93 4.54 -20.31
N VAL A 13 1.78 4.85 -21.30
CA VAL A 13 1.37 5.45 -22.57
C VAL A 13 1.66 4.51 -23.73
N GLY A 14 0.71 4.33 -24.63
CA GLY A 14 0.86 3.53 -25.84
C GLY A 14 -0.05 4.05 -26.94
N ASN A 15 0.53 4.44 -28.08
CA ASN A 15 -0.15 4.75 -29.34
C ASN A 15 -1.42 5.63 -29.20
N GLY A 16 -1.28 6.80 -28.55
CA GLY A 16 -2.37 7.77 -28.39
C GLY A 16 -3.40 7.43 -27.32
N GLN A 17 -3.10 6.48 -26.44
CA GLN A 17 -3.90 6.11 -25.28
C GLN A 17 -3.03 6.08 -24.04
N SER A 18 -3.63 6.22 -22.86
CA SER A 18 -2.92 5.99 -21.60
C SER A 18 -3.76 5.26 -20.56
N LEU A 19 -3.05 4.60 -19.65
CA LEU A 19 -3.56 3.96 -18.46
C LEU A 19 -2.88 4.59 -17.24
N LEU A 20 -3.68 4.97 -16.27
CA LEU A 20 -3.21 5.46 -14.97
C LEU A 20 -3.21 4.29 -13.98
N VAL A 21 -2.09 4.08 -13.30
CA VAL A 21 -2.01 3.17 -12.14
C VAL A 21 -2.13 4.03 -10.90
N ASP A 22 -3.18 3.81 -10.14
CA ASP A 22 -3.58 4.52 -8.93
C ASP A 22 -3.88 6.01 -9.09
N THR A 23 -4.63 6.53 -8.17
CA THR A 23 -4.83 7.96 -7.92
C THR A 23 -4.23 8.31 -6.54
N LEU A 24 -4.56 9.46 -5.97
CA LEU A 24 -3.98 9.90 -4.70
C LEU A 24 -5.05 10.12 -3.63
N PHE A 25 -4.62 10.43 -2.41
CA PHE A 25 -5.44 10.40 -1.21
C PHE A 25 -6.54 11.47 -1.17
N ASP A 26 -6.35 12.58 -1.83
CA ASP A 26 -7.38 13.60 -1.94
C ASP A 26 -7.50 14.17 -3.36
N LEU A 27 -8.55 14.96 -3.57
CA LEU A 27 -8.83 15.55 -4.88
C LEU A 27 -7.79 16.58 -5.29
N LYS A 28 -7.22 17.30 -4.34
CA LYS A 28 -6.23 18.36 -4.60
C LYS A 28 -4.91 17.78 -5.09
N LEU A 29 -4.42 16.73 -4.41
CA LEU A 29 -3.22 16.01 -4.83
C LEU A 29 -3.42 15.35 -6.20
N THR A 30 -4.56 14.67 -6.39
CA THR A 30 -4.88 14.01 -7.66
C THR A 30 -5.01 15.03 -8.80
N ALA A 31 -5.67 16.16 -8.58
CA ALA A 31 -5.77 17.22 -9.59
C ALA A 31 -4.39 17.77 -9.98
N SER A 32 -3.51 18.00 -8.99
CA SER A 32 -2.14 18.44 -9.23
C SER A 32 -1.33 17.42 -10.03
N MET A 33 -1.46 16.13 -9.70
CA MET A 33 -0.85 15.05 -10.46
C MET A 33 -1.33 15.03 -11.91
N LEU A 34 -2.66 15.05 -12.14
CA LEU A 34 -3.25 15.04 -13.48
C LEU A 34 -2.82 16.27 -14.29
N GLU A 35 -2.71 17.46 -13.69
CA GLU A 35 -2.22 18.65 -14.38
C GLU A 35 -0.75 18.46 -14.80
N SER A 36 0.10 17.85 -13.96
CA SER A 36 1.48 17.54 -14.31
C SER A 36 1.61 16.56 -15.49
N MET A 37 0.62 15.67 -15.68
CA MET A 37 0.56 14.71 -16.77
C MET A 37 -0.06 15.27 -18.06
N LYS A 38 -0.63 16.48 -18.02
CA LYS A 38 -1.45 17.06 -19.10
C LYS A 38 -0.73 17.17 -20.42
N ALA A 39 0.58 17.48 -20.40
CA ALA A 39 1.38 17.56 -21.62
C ALA A 39 1.39 16.25 -22.43
N VAL A 40 1.28 15.12 -21.73
CA VAL A 40 1.22 13.77 -22.32
C VAL A 40 -0.23 13.38 -22.62
N THR A 41 -1.12 13.55 -21.66
CA THR A 41 -2.52 13.09 -21.76
C THR A 41 -3.37 13.90 -22.73
N ALA A 42 -2.94 15.10 -23.14
CA ALA A 42 -3.58 15.86 -24.23
C ALA A 42 -3.54 15.12 -25.57
N GLY A 43 -2.47 14.35 -25.85
CA GLY A 43 -2.35 13.52 -27.06
C GLY A 43 -2.64 12.04 -26.83
N ALA A 44 -2.75 11.61 -25.58
CA ALA A 44 -2.99 10.24 -25.17
C ALA A 44 -3.91 10.23 -23.92
N PRO A 45 -5.22 10.44 -24.07
CA PRO A 45 -6.12 10.55 -22.93
C PRO A 45 -6.13 9.27 -22.09
N ILE A 46 -6.38 9.45 -20.77
CA ILE A 46 -6.52 8.35 -19.81
C ILE A 46 -7.85 7.63 -20.10
N GLY A 47 -7.77 6.46 -20.71
CA GLY A 47 -8.94 5.63 -21.00
C GLY A 47 -9.17 4.52 -19.97
N THR A 48 -8.16 4.21 -19.16
CA THR A 48 -8.22 3.17 -18.13
C THR A 48 -7.49 3.64 -16.86
N VAL A 49 -8.06 3.31 -15.72
CA VAL A 49 -7.41 3.42 -14.40
C VAL A 49 -7.32 2.04 -13.80
N VAL A 50 -6.19 1.69 -13.23
CA VAL A 50 -6.02 0.47 -12.45
C VAL A 50 -5.77 0.87 -11.01
N ASN A 51 -6.60 0.40 -10.06
CA ASN A 51 -6.28 0.53 -8.66
C ASN A 51 -5.60 -0.74 -8.17
N THR A 52 -4.41 -0.57 -7.59
CA THR A 52 -3.60 -1.68 -7.08
C THR A 52 -4.24 -2.32 -5.86
N HIS A 53 -4.88 -1.53 -4.99
CA HIS A 53 -5.57 -1.98 -3.79
C HIS A 53 -6.58 -0.93 -3.27
N ALA A 54 -7.20 -1.20 -2.12
CA ALA A 54 -8.37 -0.45 -1.66
C ALA A 54 -8.07 0.78 -0.79
N ASN A 55 -6.81 1.02 -0.40
CA ASN A 55 -6.50 2.15 0.47
C ASN A 55 -6.76 3.48 -0.22
N GLY A 56 -7.29 4.44 0.54
CA GLY A 56 -7.77 5.71 0.00
C GLY A 56 -6.70 6.52 -0.74
N ASP A 57 -5.46 6.44 -0.31
CA ASP A 57 -4.33 7.12 -0.94
C ASP A 57 -3.94 6.55 -2.31
N HIS A 58 -4.61 5.47 -2.74
CA HIS A 58 -4.48 4.89 -4.08
C HIS A 58 -5.77 4.97 -4.91
N CYS A 59 -6.91 5.38 -4.31
CA CYS A 59 -8.19 5.31 -5.02
C CYS A 59 -9.16 6.48 -4.79
N TYR A 60 -8.97 7.32 -3.77
CA TYR A 60 -9.94 8.40 -3.49
C TYR A 60 -9.99 9.47 -4.57
N GLY A 61 -8.90 9.65 -5.33
CA GLY A 61 -8.87 10.53 -6.49
C GLY A 61 -9.60 10.01 -7.73
N ASN A 62 -10.13 8.79 -7.73
CA ASN A 62 -10.82 8.17 -8.86
C ASN A 62 -11.96 9.03 -9.41
N GLN A 63 -12.60 9.83 -8.56
CA GLN A 63 -13.65 10.78 -8.94
C GLN A 63 -13.24 11.70 -10.09
N LEU A 64 -11.96 12.11 -10.15
CA LEU A 64 -11.44 13.02 -11.17
C LEU A 64 -11.17 12.34 -12.53
N VAL A 65 -11.19 11.02 -12.56
CA VAL A 65 -10.96 10.17 -13.75
C VAL A 65 -12.08 9.15 -13.95
N LYS A 66 -13.27 9.40 -13.38
CA LYS A 66 -14.43 8.50 -13.40
C LYS A 66 -14.98 8.17 -14.78
N ASP A 67 -14.63 8.96 -15.80
CA ASP A 67 -15.04 8.70 -17.20
C ASP A 67 -14.16 7.61 -17.86
N ALA A 68 -13.04 7.24 -17.25
CA ALA A 68 -12.22 6.11 -17.65
C ALA A 68 -12.80 4.78 -17.15
N ASN A 69 -12.37 3.67 -17.77
CA ASN A 69 -12.66 2.34 -17.23
C ASN A 69 -11.80 2.08 -15.99
N ILE A 70 -12.40 2.03 -14.80
CA ILE A 70 -11.69 1.76 -13.55
C ILE A 70 -11.65 0.25 -13.32
N VAL A 71 -10.45 -0.31 -13.24
CA VAL A 71 -10.18 -1.75 -13.12
C VAL A 71 -9.53 -2.04 -11.79
N ALA A 72 -10.03 -3.03 -11.05
CA ALA A 72 -9.40 -3.54 -9.83
C ALA A 72 -9.70 -5.03 -9.64
N SER A 73 -9.01 -5.69 -8.70
CA SER A 73 -9.43 -7.04 -8.29
C SER A 73 -10.81 -7.00 -7.64
N ALA A 74 -11.52 -8.13 -7.66
CA ALA A 74 -12.84 -8.22 -7.02
C ALA A 74 -12.76 -7.97 -5.51
N ALA A 75 -11.68 -8.41 -4.86
CA ALA A 75 -11.43 -8.15 -3.44
C ALA A 75 -11.17 -6.67 -3.17
N THR A 76 -10.36 -6.00 -3.97
CA THR A 76 -10.13 -4.54 -3.88
C THR A 76 -11.43 -3.76 -4.03
N ALA A 77 -12.27 -4.10 -5.03
CA ALA A 77 -13.54 -3.42 -5.24
C ALA A 77 -14.51 -3.57 -4.05
N HIS A 78 -14.45 -4.70 -3.35
CA HIS A 78 -15.22 -4.93 -2.13
C HIS A 78 -14.69 -4.08 -0.97
N GLU A 79 -13.38 -4.15 -0.68
CA GLU A 79 -12.75 -3.42 0.43
C GLU A 79 -12.87 -1.89 0.29
N MET A 80 -12.87 -1.33 -0.92
CA MET A 80 -13.06 0.12 -1.14
C MET A 80 -14.34 0.67 -0.47
N THR A 81 -15.34 -0.18 -0.23
CA THR A 81 -16.60 0.23 0.42
C THR A 81 -16.52 0.24 1.95
N GLU A 82 -15.48 -0.36 2.55
CA GLU A 82 -15.37 -0.52 3.99
C GLU A 82 -14.89 0.75 4.71
N VAL A 83 -14.03 1.53 4.04
CA VAL A 83 -13.51 2.79 4.58
C VAL A 83 -13.90 3.93 3.61
N PRO A 84 -15.13 4.47 3.69
CA PRO A 84 -15.55 5.56 2.82
C PRO A 84 -14.87 6.89 3.20
N PRO A 85 -14.58 7.80 2.24
CA PRO A 85 -13.95 9.11 2.51
C PRO A 85 -14.67 9.94 3.57
N ALA A 86 -15.99 9.84 3.65
CA ALA A 86 -16.81 10.54 4.66
C ALA A 86 -16.44 10.13 6.10
N MET A 87 -15.99 8.89 6.31
CA MET A 87 -15.53 8.42 7.61
C MET A 87 -14.22 9.13 8.00
N LEU A 88 -13.27 9.26 7.07
CA LEU A 88 -12.00 9.97 7.31
C LEU A 88 -12.24 11.47 7.51
N ALA A 89 -13.16 12.07 6.75
CA ALA A 89 -13.60 13.45 6.95
C ALA A 89 -14.18 13.68 8.36
N ALA A 90 -14.97 12.74 8.86
CA ALA A 90 -15.52 12.81 10.21
C ALA A 90 -14.41 12.66 11.28
N LEU A 91 -13.46 11.73 11.09
CA LEU A 91 -12.31 11.55 12.00
C LEU A 91 -11.41 12.78 12.03
N ASN A 92 -11.18 13.43 10.89
CA ASN A 92 -10.38 14.67 10.81
C ASN A 92 -11.00 15.81 11.62
N LYS A 93 -12.31 15.83 11.77
CA LYS A 93 -13.07 16.83 12.56
C LYS A 93 -13.36 16.38 13.98
N ALA A 94 -13.12 15.13 14.32
CA ALA A 94 -13.46 14.61 15.63
C ALA A 94 -12.70 15.36 16.75
N PRO A 95 -13.37 15.71 17.87
CA PRO A 95 -12.70 16.30 19.01
C PRO A 95 -11.97 15.25 19.84
N GLY A 96 -10.99 15.71 20.63
CA GLY A 96 -10.29 14.90 21.61
C GLY A 96 -9.28 13.92 21.01
N GLU A 97 -8.84 12.96 21.83
CA GLU A 97 -7.69 12.09 21.56
C GLU A 97 -7.77 11.34 20.22
N VAL A 98 -8.94 10.82 19.86
CA VAL A 98 -9.11 10.08 18.59
C VAL A 98 -8.90 10.99 17.37
N GLY A 99 -9.49 12.20 17.39
CA GLY A 99 -9.29 13.17 16.31
C GLY A 99 -7.86 13.69 16.26
N ASP A 100 -7.24 13.94 17.42
CA ASP A 100 -5.85 14.39 17.48
C ASP A 100 -4.90 13.32 16.95
N LEU A 101 -5.12 12.06 17.31
CA LEU A 101 -4.38 10.92 16.79
C LEU A 101 -4.54 10.79 15.27
N PHE A 102 -5.77 10.86 14.76
CA PHE A 102 -6.03 10.80 13.31
C PHE A 102 -5.30 11.93 12.57
N ARG A 103 -5.40 13.16 13.06
CA ARG A 103 -4.72 14.32 12.45
C ARG A 103 -3.20 14.24 12.51
N SER A 104 -2.63 13.52 13.48
CA SER A 104 -1.17 13.33 13.54
C SER A 104 -0.63 12.49 12.38
N PHE A 105 -1.46 11.63 11.76
CA PHE A 105 -1.11 10.83 10.59
C PHE A 105 -1.62 11.43 9.27
N PHE A 106 -2.84 11.99 9.27
CA PHE A 106 -3.57 12.32 8.05
C PHE A 106 -4.10 13.76 8.00
N GLY A 107 -3.67 14.62 8.92
CA GLY A 107 -4.16 16.00 9.02
C GLY A 107 -3.83 16.90 7.82
N ASP A 108 -2.88 16.52 6.99
CA ASP A 108 -2.48 17.23 5.79
C ASP A 108 -3.45 17.05 4.61
N PHE A 109 -4.39 16.09 4.71
CA PHE A 109 -5.27 15.70 3.61
C PHE A 109 -6.71 16.19 3.80
N GLU A 110 -7.39 16.44 2.67
CA GLU A 110 -8.77 16.92 2.62
C GLU A 110 -9.70 15.80 2.11
N PHE A 111 -10.54 15.25 3.00
CA PHE A 111 -11.45 14.14 2.65
C PHE A 111 -12.88 14.59 2.33
N GLU A 112 -13.21 15.88 2.54
CA GLU A 112 -14.54 16.41 2.24
C GLU A 112 -14.78 16.53 0.75
N GLY A 113 -16.01 16.19 0.33
CA GLY A 113 -16.43 16.30 -1.06
C GLY A 113 -15.87 15.21 -1.98
N ILE A 114 -15.24 14.17 -1.42
CA ILE A 114 -14.83 13.01 -2.19
C ILE A 114 -16.04 12.07 -2.35
N ASP A 115 -16.47 11.88 -3.60
CA ASP A 115 -17.40 10.84 -3.99
C ASP A 115 -16.62 9.60 -4.42
N LEU A 116 -16.81 8.49 -3.71
CA LEU A 116 -16.09 7.26 -4.01
C LEU A 116 -16.50 6.69 -5.38
N ALA A 117 -15.58 6.76 -6.35
CA ALA A 117 -15.78 6.16 -7.67
C ALA A 117 -15.22 4.73 -7.68
N LEU A 118 -16.11 3.76 -7.63
CA LEU A 118 -15.79 2.34 -7.58
C LEU A 118 -15.35 1.79 -8.95
N PRO A 119 -14.62 0.65 -8.98
CA PRO A 119 -14.28 -0.04 -10.21
C PRO A 119 -15.49 -0.37 -11.07
N THR A 120 -15.37 -0.09 -12.37
CA THR A 120 -16.38 -0.42 -13.40
C THR A 120 -16.13 -1.81 -13.99
N GLN A 121 -14.91 -2.32 -13.82
CA GLN A 121 -14.51 -3.67 -14.22
C GLN A 121 -13.71 -4.32 -13.10
N THR A 122 -14.08 -5.55 -12.75
CA THR A 122 -13.34 -6.35 -11.77
C THR A 122 -12.78 -7.62 -12.40
N PHE A 123 -11.72 -8.16 -11.79
CA PHE A 123 -11.12 -9.43 -12.17
C PHE A 123 -10.69 -10.23 -10.93
N THR A 124 -10.33 -11.48 -11.14
CA THR A 124 -9.71 -12.36 -10.13
C THR A 124 -8.53 -13.07 -10.75
N GLY A 125 -7.44 -13.19 -9.99
CA GLY A 125 -6.21 -13.83 -10.43
C GLY A 125 -5.41 -12.94 -11.39
N GLN A 126 -5.67 -13.00 -12.69
CA GLN A 126 -4.91 -12.27 -13.70
C GLN A 126 -5.81 -11.66 -14.78
N LEU A 127 -5.42 -10.48 -15.26
CA LEU A 127 -6.07 -9.80 -16.38
C LEU A 127 -5.02 -9.06 -17.22
N THR A 128 -5.07 -9.23 -18.54
CA THR A 128 -4.28 -8.38 -19.43
C THR A 128 -5.12 -7.23 -19.94
N VAL A 129 -4.64 -5.99 -19.74
CA VAL A 129 -5.23 -4.76 -20.26
C VAL A 129 -4.33 -4.23 -21.37
N LYS A 130 -4.93 -3.71 -22.45
CA LYS A 130 -4.17 -3.13 -23.58
C LYS A 130 -4.21 -1.60 -23.54
N VAL A 131 -3.05 -1.00 -23.78
CA VAL A 131 -2.89 0.45 -23.99
C VAL A 131 -2.15 0.66 -25.32
N GLY A 132 -2.89 0.95 -26.36
CA GLY A 132 -2.35 0.88 -27.71
C GLY A 132 -1.82 -0.52 -28.03
N GLU A 133 -0.51 -0.59 -28.35
CA GLU A 133 0.19 -1.85 -28.63
C GLU A 133 0.80 -2.53 -27.39
N ARG A 134 0.70 -1.90 -26.22
CA ARG A 134 1.30 -2.43 -24.98
C ARG A 134 0.33 -3.32 -24.24
N ASP A 135 0.78 -4.47 -23.80
CA ASP A 135 0.10 -5.30 -22.83
C ASP A 135 0.55 -4.91 -21.43
N ILE A 136 -0.43 -4.75 -20.54
CA ILE A 136 -0.23 -4.55 -19.11
C ILE A 136 -0.84 -5.76 -18.40
N GLU A 137 0.00 -6.52 -17.73
CA GLU A 137 -0.40 -7.71 -16.99
C GLU A 137 -0.74 -7.32 -15.54
N LEU A 138 -2.02 -7.40 -15.19
CA LEU A 138 -2.50 -7.21 -13.83
C LEU A 138 -2.49 -8.57 -13.15
N ILE A 139 -1.77 -8.69 -12.04
CA ILE A 139 -1.61 -9.95 -11.30
C ILE A 139 -2.05 -9.69 -9.86
N GLU A 140 -3.14 -10.35 -9.45
CA GLU A 140 -3.59 -10.33 -8.06
C GLU A 140 -2.61 -11.15 -7.21
N VAL A 141 -2.02 -10.54 -6.21
CA VAL A 141 -1.03 -11.12 -5.30
C VAL A 141 -1.50 -11.13 -3.84
N GLY A 142 -2.64 -10.48 -3.57
CA GLY A 142 -3.28 -10.51 -2.26
C GLY A 142 -3.90 -11.88 -1.92
N PRO A 143 -4.29 -12.06 -0.63
CA PRO A 143 -4.16 -11.08 0.45
C PRO A 143 -2.71 -10.94 0.95
N ALA A 144 -2.26 -9.70 1.12
CA ALA A 144 -0.92 -9.38 1.61
C ALA A 144 -0.97 -8.08 2.45
N HIS A 145 -0.74 -6.89 1.85
CA HIS A 145 -0.99 -5.60 2.49
C HIS A 145 -2.50 -5.43 2.77
N THR A 146 -3.33 -5.59 1.72
CA THR A 146 -4.80 -5.65 1.78
C THR A 146 -5.30 -7.00 1.25
N ALA A 147 -6.62 -7.20 1.14
CA ALA A 147 -7.17 -8.46 0.64
C ALA A 147 -6.97 -8.65 -0.86
N GLY A 148 -6.94 -7.56 -1.63
CA GLY A 148 -7.01 -7.60 -3.09
C GLY A 148 -5.80 -7.04 -3.84
N ASP A 149 -4.62 -6.99 -3.19
CA ASP A 149 -3.43 -6.38 -3.79
C ASP A 149 -3.12 -6.91 -5.19
N THR A 150 -2.88 -5.98 -6.10
CA THR A 150 -2.59 -6.23 -7.51
C THR A 150 -1.33 -5.51 -7.93
N ILE A 151 -0.44 -6.18 -8.64
CA ILE A 151 0.69 -5.55 -9.34
C ILE A 151 0.34 -5.35 -10.81
N ALA A 152 0.83 -4.26 -11.41
CA ALA A 152 0.68 -3.97 -12.84
C ALA A 152 2.04 -4.05 -13.52
N TYR A 153 2.28 -5.14 -14.24
CA TYR A 153 3.52 -5.38 -14.96
C TYR A 153 3.41 -4.96 -16.42
N VAL A 154 4.37 -4.18 -16.88
CA VAL A 154 4.49 -3.68 -18.27
C VAL A 154 5.73 -4.32 -18.91
N PRO A 155 5.62 -5.52 -19.52
CA PRO A 155 6.76 -6.27 -20.06
C PRO A 155 7.57 -5.47 -21.08
N SER A 156 6.90 -4.76 -21.98
CA SER A 156 7.54 -3.95 -23.03
C SER A 156 8.36 -2.77 -22.50
N ALA A 157 8.14 -2.36 -21.24
CA ALA A 157 8.88 -1.30 -20.55
C ALA A 157 9.79 -1.86 -19.44
N ARG A 158 9.80 -3.18 -19.21
CA ARG A 158 10.51 -3.84 -18.11
C ARG A 158 10.25 -3.14 -16.75
N THR A 159 8.99 -2.75 -16.53
CA THR A 159 8.55 -1.96 -15.38
C THR A 159 7.39 -2.64 -14.70
N VAL A 160 7.38 -2.64 -13.36
CA VAL A 160 6.24 -3.09 -12.55
C VAL A 160 5.83 -2.02 -11.55
N TYR A 161 4.53 -1.76 -11.46
CA TYR A 161 3.90 -0.97 -10.40
C TYR A 161 3.39 -1.95 -9.36
N THR A 162 3.80 -1.78 -8.12
CA THR A 162 3.57 -2.79 -7.09
C THR A 162 2.47 -2.43 -6.10
N GLY A 163 1.97 -1.18 -6.15
CA GLY A 163 1.20 -0.67 -5.01
C GLY A 163 1.95 -0.92 -3.70
N ASP A 164 1.23 -1.15 -2.65
CA ASP A 164 1.75 -1.29 -1.30
C ASP A 164 2.34 -2.68 -0.97
N ILE A 165 2.60 -3.47 -2.01
CA ILE A 165 3.55 -4.59 -1.87
C ILE A 165 4.96 -4.06 -1.58
N LEU A 166 5.27 -2.80 -1.95
CA LEU A 166 6.55 -2.20 -1.62
C LEU A 166 6.42 -0.82 -0.98
N PHE A 167 7.12 -0.70 0.15
CA PHE A 167 7.45 0.54 0.85
C PHE A 167 8.96 0.71 0.84
N ILE A 168 9.48 1.75 0.23
CA ILE A 168 10.93 1.95 0.12
C ILE A 168 11.38 3.07 1.05
N GLY A 169 12.26 2.72 1.99
CA GLY A 169 12.76 3.64 3.01
C GLY A 169 11.84 3.79 4.23
N GLY A 170 10.75 3.03 4.28
CA GLY A 170 9.84 2.94 5.43
C GLY A 170 9.40 1.51 5.69
N ALA A 171 9.06 1.19 6.94
CA ALA A 171 8.52 -0.11 7.29
C ALA A 171 7.15 -0.30 6.62
N PRO A 172 6.89 -1.42 5.94
CA PRO A 172 5.57 -1.74 5.41
C PRO A 172 4.55 -1.99 6.54
N ILE A 173 3.26 -1.89 6.23
CA ILE A 173 2.18 -2.18 7.17
C ILE A 173 1.28 -3.29 6.61
N VAL A 174 0.91 -4.27 7.44
CA VAL A 174 0.16 -5.48 7.05
C VAL A 174 -1.27 -5.43 7.60
N TRP A 175 -2.24 -5.02 6.80
CA TRP A 175 -3.63 -5.01 7.23
C TRP A 175 -4.29 -6.39 7.13
N ALA A 176 -4.12 -7.07 6.01
CA ALA A 176 -4.72 -8.38 5.76
C ALA A 176 -3.80 -9.54 6.16
N GLY A 177 -2.61 -9.65 5.60
CA GLY A 177 -1.74 -10.82 5.75
C GLY A 177 -2.28 -12.06 5.04
N PRO A 178 -1.69 -13.24 5.21
CA PRO A 178 -0.51 -13.47 6.05
C PRO A 178 0.79 -12.95 5.40
N LEU A 179 1.85 -12.79 6.22
CA LEU A 179 3.13 -12.31 5.73
C LEU A 179 3.77 -13.24 4.70
N GLU A 180 3.50 -14.53 4.78
CA GLU A 180 3.97 -15.53 3.83
C GLU A 180 3.51 -15.23 2.40
N ASN A 181 2.26 -14.77 2.22
CA ASN A 181 1.76 -14.38 0.90
C ASN A 181 2.48 -13.13 0.38
N TRP A 182 2.75 -12.16 1.26
CA TRP A 182 3.49 -10.96 0.87
C TRP A 182 4.94 -11.28 0.49
N ILE A 183 5.60 -12.17 1.21
CA ILE A 183 6.94 -12.68 0.85
C ILE A 183 6.89 -13.35 -0.53
N ALA A 184 5.86 -14.16 -0.81
CA ALA A 184 5.66 -14.77 -2.12
C ALA A 184 5.41 -13.73 -3.23
N ALA A 185 4.71 -12.62 -2.95
CA ALA A 185 4.55 -11.51 -3.88
C ALA A 185 5.91 -10.84 -4.21
N CYS A 186 6.77 -10.64 -3.22
CA CYS A 186 8.14 -10.16 -3.45
C CYS A 186 8.95 -11.15 -4.31
N ASP A 187 8.82 -12.46 -4.06
CA ASP A 187 9.48 -13.50 -4.86
C ASP A 187 8.99 -13.50 -6.31
N LEU A 188 7.68 -13.31 -6.53
CA LEU A 188 7.12 -13.15 -7.86
C LEU A 188 7.72 -11.94 -8.59
N ILE A 189 7.75 -10.75 -7.95
CA ILE A 189 8.32 -9.54 -8.55
C ILE A 189 9.80 -9.76 -8.91
N ASN A 190 10.58 -10.40 -8.03
CA ASN A 190 11.98 -10.73 -8.29
C ASN A 190 12.16 -11.69 -9.49
N SER A 191 11.16 -12.52 -9.80
CA SER A 191 11.19 -13.44 -10.94
C SER A 191 10.87 -12.78 -12.29
N LEU A 192 10.19 -11.61 -12.28
CA LEU A 192 9.84 -10.87 -13.49
C LEU A 192 11.10 -10.28 -14.15
N ASP A 193 11.00 -10.05 -15.47
CA ASP A 193 12.04 -9.36 -16.24
C ASP A 193 11.83 -7.83 -16.15
N VAL A 194 12.29 -7.24 -15.03
CA VAL A 194 12.12 -5.81 -14.71
C VAL A 194 13.44 -5.13 -14.42
N ASP A 195 13.55 -3.87 -14.88
CA ASP A 195 14.63 -2.94 -14.56
C ASP A 195 14.17 -1.87 -13.58
N VAL A 196 12.86 -1.51 -13.63
CA VAL A 196 12.28 -0.45 -12.81
C VAL A 196 11.11 -0.99 -12.03
N VAL A 197 11.13 -0.76 -10.72
CA VAL A 197 10.04 -1.09 -9.81
C VAL A 197 9.50 0.20 -9.21
N VAL A 198 8.21 0.44 -9.40
CA VAL A 198 7.48 1.59 -8.84
C VAL A 198 6.74 1.12 -7.60
N PRO A 199 7.22 1.47 -6.39
CA PRO A 199 6.56 1.09 -5.14
C PRO A 199 5.28 1.91 -4.91
N GLY A 200 4.41 1.46 -4.01
CA GLY A 200 3.31 2.28 -3.51
C GLY A 200 3.80 3.50 -2.77
N HIS A 201 4.84 3.34 -1.96
CA HIS A 201 5.46 4.43 -1.19
C HIS A 201 6.97 4.45 -1.32
N GLY A 202 7.53 5.66 -1.33
CA GLY A 202 8.97 5.90 -1.41
C GLY A 202 9.50 6.07 -2.82
N PRO A 203 10.82 6.14 -3.01
CA PRO A 203 11.44 6.36 -4.31
C PRO A 203 11.34 5.14 -5.23
N LEU A 204 11.46 5.36 -6.53
CA LEU A 204 11.64 4.29 -7.52
C LEU A 204 12.81 3.39 -7.11
N THR A 205 12.68 2.11 -7.37
CA THR A 205 13.66 1.10 -7.00
C THR A 205 13.85 0.05 -8.10
N ASP A 206 14.54 -1.00 -7.76
CA ASP A 206 14.84 -2.18 -8.54
C ASP A 206 14.63 -3.46 -7.70
N LYS A 207 15.11 -4.61 -8.17
CA LYS A 207 15.04 -5.89 -7.45
C LYS A 207 15.78 -5.90 -6.11
N ASP A 208 16.76 -5.04 -5.92
CA ASP A 208 17.45 -4.93 -4.62
C ASP A 208 16.51 -4.32 -3.57
N GLY A 209 15.68 -3.33 -3.97
CA GLY A 209 14.65 -2.79 -3.10
C GLY A 209 13.59 -3.82 -2.73
N VAL A 210 13.13 -4.63 -3.70
CA VAL A 210 12.20 -5.75 -3.46
C VAL A 210 12.79 -6.74 -2.46
N SER A 211 14.04 -7.10 -2.66
CA SER A 211 14.74 -8.07 -1.80
C SER A 211 14.89 -7.57 -0.36
N ARG A 212 15.10 -6.26 -0.15
CA ARG A 212 15.15 -5.66 1.19
C ARG A 212 13.79 -5.67 1.89
N VAL A 213 12.69 -5.40 1.19
CA VAL A 213 11.34 -5.52 1.76
C VAL A 213 11.04 -6.97 2.11
N ARG A 214 11.37 -7.91 1.24
CA ARG A 214 11.25 -9.34 1.51
C ARG A 214 12.06 -9.78 2.75
N GLU A 215 13.28 -9.29 2.90
CA GLU A 215 14.14 -9.58 4.07
C GLU A 215 13.48 -9.07 5.36
N TYR A 216 12.98 -7.84 5.36
CA TYR A 216 12.24 -7.28 6.49
C TYR A 216 11.02 -8.13 6.87
N LEU A 217 10.18 -8.48 5.90
CA LEU A 217 8.99 -9.32 6.16
C LEU A 217 9.36 -10.68 6.74
N SER A 218 10.42 -11.32 6.20
CA SER A 218 10.91 -12.61 6.68
C SER A 218 11.47 -12.51 8.10
N PHE A 219 12.17 -11.42 8.41
CA PHE A 219 12.68 -11.13 9.75
C PHE A 219 11.51 -10.97 10.74
N VAL A 220 10.54 -10.10 10.44
CA VAL A 220 9.38 -9.88 11.32
C VAL A 220 8.60 -11.18 11.52
N LEU A 221 8.35 -11.96 10.46
CA LEU A 221 7.65 -13.23 10.56
C LEU A 221 8.37 -14.21 11.49
N THR A 222 9.69 -14.32 11.37
CA THR A 222 10.52 -15.23 12.17
C THR A 222 10.52 -14.80 13.65
N GLU A 223 10.82 -13.55 13.89
CA GLU A 223 10.98 -13.01 15.25
C GLU A 223 9.64 -12.93 16.01
N ALA A 224 8.55 -12.55 15.32
CA ALA A 224 7.22 -12.53 15.92
C ALA A 224 6.73 -13.95 16.24
N SER A 225 6.99 -14.92 15.35
CA SER A 225 6.63 -16.32 15.60
C SER A 225 7.35 -16.91 16.81
N ALA A 226 8.65 -16.67 16.93
CA ALA A 226 9.45 -17.17 18.05
C ALA A 226 8.96 -16.60 19.40
N ARG A 227 8.61 -15.31 19.45
CA ARG A 227 8.09 -14.68 20.65
C ARG A 227 6.68 -15.14 21.01
N GLN A 228 5.84 -15.38 20.01
CA GLN A 228 4.51 -15.96 20.21
C GLN A 228 4.60 -17.36 20.81
N GLU A 229 5.51 -18.22 20.35
CA GLU A 229 5.75 -19.56 20.89
C GLU A 229 6.24 -19.52 22.35
N GLN A 230 6.91 -18.45 22.75
CA GLN A 230 7.33 -18.18 24.13
C GLN A 230 6.20 -17.61 24.99
N GLY A 231 5.02 -17.33 24.42
CA GLY A 231 3.87 -16.77 25.13
C GLY A 231 3.95 -15.27 25.39
N MET A 232 4.83 -14.55 24.69
CA MET A 232 4.95 -13.09 24.81
C MET A 232 3.69 -12.39 24.28
N ASP A 233 3.31 -11.26 24.88
CA ASP A 233 2.27 -10.38 24.33
C ASP A 233 2.70 -9.79 22.97
N ALA A 234 1.76 -9.61 22.04
CA ALA A 234 2.06 -9.15 20.70
C ALA A 234 2.69 -7.74 20.68
N PHE A 235 2.25 -6.84 21.55
CA PHE A 235 2.80 -5.49 21.60
C PHE A 235 4.17 -5.44 22.26
N ASP A 236 4.41 -6.26 23.29
CA ASP A 236 5.74 -6.41 23.89
C ASP A 236 6.71 -7.03 22.87
N ALA A 237 6.28 -8.02 22.10
CA ALA A 237 7.05 -8.59 20.99
C ALA A 237 7.40 -7.52 19.93
N ALA A 238 6.45 -6.66 19.58
CA ALA A 238 6.68 -5.57 18.63
C ALA A 238 7.73 -4.58 19.14
N ARG A 239 7.73 -4.23 20.43
CA ARG A 239 8.74 -3.36 21.06
C ARG A 239 10.15 -3.97 20.98
N GLU A 240 10.28 -5.26 21.34
CA GLU A 240 11.56 -5.94 21.27
C GLU A 240 12.08 -6.06 19.84
N ILE A 241 11.22 -6.44 18.88
CA ILE A 241 11.60 -6.55 17.45
C ILE A 241 12.07 -5.19 16.92
N CYS A 242 11.37 -4.11 17.27
CA CYS A 242 11.78 -2.75 16.91
C CYS A 242 13.16 -2.42 17.47
N ALA A 243 13.40 -2.71 18.75
CA ALA A 243 14.70 -2.51 19.39
C ALA A 243 15.82 -3.35 18.75
N ASP A 244 15.53 -4.61 18.36
CA ASP A 244 16.47 -5.49 17.67
C ASP A 244 16.86 -4.98 16.27
N ILE A 245 15.91 -4.32 15.57
CA ILE A 245 16.20 -3.71 14.27
C ILE A 245 17.11 -2.50 14.47
N LEU A 246 16.73 -1.59 15.34
CA LEU A 246 17.45 -0.34 15.56
C LEU A 246 18.83 -0.55 16.24
N GLY A 247 18.98 -1.63 17.00
CA GLY A 247 20.22 -2.03 17.64
C GLY A 247 21.25 -2.68 16.70
N ASP A 248 20.85 -3.06 15.49
CA ASP A 248 21.75 -3.72 14.53
C ASP A 248 21.85 -2.93 13.20
N PRO A 249 22.86 -2.05 13.06
CA PRO A 249 23.03 -1.23 11.87
C PRO A 249 23.38 -2.03 10.60
N ASN A 250 23.66 -3.34 10.72
CA ASN A 250 23.97 -4.18 9.57
C ASN A 250 22.70 -4.72 8.86
N LYS A 251 21.53 -4.60 9.47
CA LYS A 251 20.29 -4.95 8.77
C LYS A 251 20.04 -3.97 7.63
N SER A 252 19.69 -4.48 6.46
CA SER A 252 19.49 -3.68 5.23
C SER A 252 18.35 -2.64 5.36
N PHE A 253 17.50 -2.79 6.35
CA PHE A 253 16.35 -1.94 6.68
C PHE A 253 16.49 -1.15 7.99
N ALA A 254 17.65 -1.21 8.70
CA ALA A 254 17.84 -0.53 9.99
C ALA A 254 17.68 1.00 9.94
N THR A 255 17.85 1.60 8.76
CA THR A 255 17.73 3.06 8.54
C THR A 255 16.35 3.50 8.04
N TRP A 256 15.41 2.57 7.96
CA TRP A 256 14.05 2.89 7.53
C TRP A 256 13.33 3.72 8.60
N LYS A 257 12.24 4.32 8.21
CA LYS A 257 11.34 5.10 9.09
C LYS A 257 10.08 4.31 9.39
N GLU A 258 9.22 4.87 10.24
CA GLU A 258 7.86 4.40 10.49
C GLU A 258 7.79 2.99 11.10
N PHE A 259 8.75 2.67 11.95
CA PHE A 259 8.79 1.39 12.65
C PHE A 259 7.62 1.17 13.63
N GLY A 260 6.85 2.20 13.95
CA GLY A 260 5.58 2.03 14.67
C GLY A 260 4.66 1.00 14.03
N ARG A 261 4.71 0.85 12.68
CA ARG A 261 3.95 -0.14 11.89
C ARG A 261 4.24 -1.59 12.28
N ILE A 262 5.37 -1.87 12.92
CA ILE A 262 5.71 -3.21 13.44
C ILE A 262 4.65 -3.73 14.40
N SER A 263 3.97 -2.87 15.18
CA SER A 263 2.90 -3.29 16.08
C SER A 263 1.76 -4.00 15.36
N VAL A 264 1.36 -3.51 14.19
CA VAL A 264 0.34 -4.13 13.34
C VAL A 264 0.87 -5.39 12.65
N ASN A 265 2.11 -5.35 12.19
CA ASN A 265 2.74 -6.48 11.51
C ASN A 265 2.87 -7.70 12.43
N VAL A 266 3.31 -7.49 13.66
CA VAL A 266 3.42 -8.54 14.68
C VAL A 266 2.05 -9.07 15.08
N ASP A 267 1.06 -8.18 15.28
CA ASP A 267 -0.31 -8.59 15.59
C ASP A 267 -0.88 -9.48 14.47
N THR A 268 -0.62 -9.15 13.21
CA THR A 268 -1.04 -9.96 12.06
C THR A 268 -0.38 -11.33 12.03
N VAL A 269 0.90 -11.45 12.39
CA VAL A 269 1.56 -12.75 12.55
C VAL A 269 0.88 -13.58 13.66
N TYR A 270 0.61 -12.95 14.80
CA TYR A 270 -0.06 -13.60 15.93
C TYR A 270 -1.46 -14.10 15.57
N ARG A 271 -2.23 -13.28 14.84
CA ARG A 271 -3.56 -13.62 14.36
C ARG A 271 -3.53 -14.78 13.35
N SER A 272 -2.58 -14.78 12.42
CA SER A 272 -2.47 -15.83 11.39
C SER A 272 -2.14 -17.21 11.97
N LYS A 273 -1.40 -17.25 13.08
CA LYS A 273 -0.96 -18.49 13.75
C LYS A 273 -1.88 -18.95 14.89
N ASN A 274 -2.71 -18.07 15.44
CA ASN A 274 -3.61 -18.37 16.54
C ASN A 274 -4.99 -17.76 16.29
N ALA A 275 -5.94 -18.59 15.88
CA ALA A 275 -7.32 -18.16 15.63
C ALA A 275 -8.05 -17.56 16.85
N ASN A 276 -7.53 -17.77 18.06
CA ASN A 276 -8.05 -17.18 19.29
C ASN A 276 -7.39 -15.85 19.65
N HIS A 277 -6.37 -15.42 18.93
CA HIS A 277 -5.75 -14.12 19.12
C HIS A 277 -6.77 -13.00 18.86
N LYS A 278 -6.83 -12.04 19.76
CA LYS A 278 -7.71 -10.88 19.64
C LYS A 278 -6.88 -9.66 19.31
N SER A 279 -6.96 -9.25 18.06
CA SER A 279 -6.36 -7.99 17.63
C SER A 279 -7.01 -6.80 18.35
N PRO A 280 -6.25 -5.75 18.67
CA PRO A 280 -6.82 -4.50 19.13
C PRO A 280 -7.69 -3.88 18.02
N ASP A 281 -8.61 -2.99 18.41
CA ASP A 281 -9.34 -2.21 17.43
C ASP A 281 -8.42 -1.22 16.71
N VAL A 282 -8.90 -0.66 15.61
CA VAL A 282 -8.13 0.23 14.74
C VAL A 282 -7.57 1.45 15.48
N VAL A 283 -8.31 2.05 16.43
CA VAL A 283 -7.85 3.20 17.22
C VAL A 283 -6.67 2.81 18.10
N GLU A 284 -6.78 1.67 18.77
CA GLU A 284 -5.70 1.14 19.61
C GLU A 284 -4.48 0.73 18.78
N GLN A 285 -4.67 0.20 17.56
CA GLN A 285 -3.55 -0.07 16.64
C GLN A 285 -2.78 1.22 16.30
N PHE A 286 -3.48 2.30 15.92
CA PHE A 286 -2.84 3.59 15.66
C PHE A 286 -2.17 4.19 16.91
N ARG A 287 -2.76 4.02 18.11
CA ARG A 287 -2.14 4.45 19.35
C ARG A 287 -0.83 3.72 19.62
N ARG A 288 -0.80 2.40 19.43
CA ARG A 288 0.41 1.56 19.58
C ARG A 288 1.48 1.93 18.56
N MET A 289 1.10 2.19 17.30
CA MET A 289 2.04 2.70 16.29
C MET A 289 2.66 4.03 16.72
N ALA A 290 1.83 4.99 17.15
CA ALA A 290 2.31 6.29 17.62
C ALA A 290 3.16 6.18 18.90
N GLU A 291 2.90 5.22 19.76
CA GLU A 291 3.71 4.96 20.96
C GLU A 291 5.11 4.46 20.58
N LEU A 292 5.20 3.46 19.68
CA LEU A 292 6.48 2.93 19.20
C LEU A 292 7.29 4.01 18.46
N GLU A 293 6.63 4.80 17.61
CA GLU A 293 7.31 5.84 16.84
C GLU A 293 7.95 6.93 17.73
N ARG A 294 7.33 7.22 18.89
CA ARG A 294 7.89 8.20 19.85
C ARG A 294 9.07 7.69 20.67
N GLN A 295 9.30 6.38 20.70
CA GLN A 295 10.38 5.77 21.47
C GLN A 295 11.70 5.76 20.68
N HIS A 296 11.65 6.10 19.40
CA HIS A 296 12.74 6.02 18.44
C HIS A 296 12.88 7.30 17.61
#